data_07ff1a9648bc83e688997b3c8da6c0f7
#
_entry.id   07ff1a9648bc83e688997b3c8da6c0f7
#
_cell.length_a   1.000
_cell.length_b   1.000
_cell.length_c   1.000
_cell.angle_alpha   90.00
_cell.angle_beta   90.00
_cell.angle_gamma   90.00
#
_symmetry.space_group_name_H-M   'P 1'
#
loop_
_entity.id
_entity.type
_entity.pdbx_description
1 polymer ?
#
loop_
_entity_poly.entity_id
_entity_poly.type
_entity_poly.pdbx_seq_one_letter_code
_entity_poly.pdbx_strand_id
1 'polypeptide(L)'
;MRVLATPSHGDAIIGEFRASSDVTEVLRLSCPICNVRKEKRFCLALHDRICAQCCGEQREVTLECPSECPYLQQARQHEKPSDVPENPPEEMFPAVRIREQFLHEHEHLIAGVLATLAKLSRGDRHLKDRELIAALASMVRSQQTLISSGLVYEEATPNAAQQALIAALREVLNEYREVERRHLGYVRLKDADVLPALIFALRLAHLHTSGRPLSRAFIDFLQKQFPEAAASLEGTAEPGSRIIIP
;
A
#
# COMPACT_ATOMS: atom_id res chain seq x y z
N MET A 1 5.04 -95.68 5.87
CA MET A 1 5.18 -96.06 7.31
C MET A 1 5.58 -94.81 8.07
N ARG A 2 4.74 -94.41 9.03
CA ARG A 2 5.00 -93.50 10.19
C ARG A 2 5.50 -92.05 9.90
N VAL A 3 4.91 -91.11 10.30
CA VAL A 3 4.09 -90.58 11.43
C VAL A 3 4.59 -89.20 11.76
N LEU A 4 3.69 -88.21 11.66
CA LEU A 4 3.45 -87.08 12.57
C LEU A 4 4.62 -86.44 13.29
N ALA A 5 4.72 -85.10 13.18
CA ALA A 5 4.53 -84.19 14.33
C ALA A 5 4.62 -82.74 13.89
N THR A 6 3.53 -82.01 14.03
CA THR A 6 3.57 -80.57 14.41
C THR A 6 3.86 -80.50 15.91
N PRO A 7 4.49 -79.40 16.42
CA PRO A 7 3.74 -78.27 16.94
C PRO A 7 4.47 -76.92 16.76
N SER A 8 3.75 -75.92 16.77
CA SER A 8 3.23 -74.92 17.72
C SER A 8 3.98 -73.60 17.73
N HIS A 9 3.19 -72.59 17.54
CA HIS A 9 3.26 -71.30 18.18
C HIS A 9 4.60 -70.69 18.54
N GLY A 10 4.93 -69.57 17.91
CA GLY A 10 5.92 -68.59 18.33
C GLY A 10 5.43 -67.21 17.97
N ASP A 11 5.05 -66.54 19.02
CA ASP A 11 4.44 -65.19 19.04
C ASP A 11 5.21 -64.18 18.21
N ALA A 12 4.48 -63.54 17.26
CA ALA A 12 4.91 -62.32 16.60
C ALA A 12 4.76 -61.15 17.60
N ILE A 13 5.89 -60.76 18.21
CA ILE A 13 5.96 -59.49 18.96
C ILE A 13 5.87 -58.37 17.91
N ILE A 14 4.67 -57.85 17.71
CA ILE A 14 4.45 -56.60 17.00
C ILE A 14 4.92 -55.52 17.99
N GLY A 15 6.19 -55.11 17.85
CA GLY A 15 6.68 -53.88 18.47
C GLY A 15 5.91 -52.72 17.90
N GLU A 16 4.98 -52.19 18.70
CA GLU A 16 4.38 -50.88 18.43
C GLU A 16 5.51 -49.84 18.39
N PHE A 17 5.86 -49.45 17.18
CA PHE A 17 6.62 -48.24 16.92
C PHE A 17 5.75 -47.08 17.34
N ARG A 18 5.80 -46.70 18.61
CA ARG A 18 5.32 -45.39 19.05
C ARG A 18 6.17 -44.36 18.30
N ALA A 19 5.60 -43.81 17.23
CA ALA A 19 6.09 -42.60 16.62
C ALA A 19 6.08 -41.54 17.70
N SER A 20 7.26 -41.22 18.23
CA SER A 20 7.43 -40.15 19.20
C SER A 20 7.05 -38.86 18.53
N SER A 21 5.94 -38.29 18.97
CA SER A 21 5.46 -36.95 18.65
C SER A 21 6.46 -35.84 19.07
N ASP A 22 7.57 -36.20 19.70
CA ASP A 22 8.57 -35.26 20.17
C ASP A 22 9.54 -34.72 19.11
N VAL A 23 9.68 -35.39 17.96
CA VAL A 23 10.62 -34.94 16.90
C VAL A 23 10.11 -33.72 16.15
N THR A 24 8.80 -33.50 16.11
CA THR A 24 8.19 -32.32 15.46
C THR A 24 8.16 -31.08 16.35
N GLU A 25 8.24 -31.23 17.66
CA GLU A 25 8.19 -30.11 18.60
C GLU A 25 9.56 -29.46 18.84
N VAL A 26 10.64 -30.20 18.72
CA VAL A 26 12.01 -29.68 18.90
C VAL A 26 12.47 -28.84 17.71
N LEU A 27 11.87 -29.03 16.51
CA LEU A 27 12.21 -28.25 15.29
C LEU A 27 11.54 -26.89 15.21
N ARG A 28 10.60 -26.54 16.10
CA ARG A 28 9.83 -25.28 16.07
C ARG A 28 10.41 -24.14 16.90
N LEU A 29 11.58 -24.25 17.44
CA LEU A 29 12.18 -23.19 18.29
C LEU A 29 13.05 -22.20 17.51
N SER A 30 13.31 -22.43 16.23
CA SER A 30 14.12 -21.58 15.38
C SER A 30 13.27 -20.81 14.36
N CYS A 31 13.65 -19.58 14.12
CA CYS A 31 13.02 -18.72 13.14
C CYS A 31 13.05 -19.35 11.73
N PRO A 32 11.91 -19.51 11.03
CA PRO A 32 11.86 -20.14 9.70
C PRO A 32 12.58 -19.36 8.61
N ILE A 33 12.87 -18.07 8.84
CA ILE A 33 13.60 -17.24 7.88
C ILE A 33 15.11 -17.47 7.96
N CYS A 34 15.69 -17.47 9.17
CA CYS A 34 17.15 -17.58 9.34
C CYS A 34 17.62 -18.95 9.87
N ASN A 35 16.72 -19.79 10.36
CA ASN A 35 16.99 -21.11 10.98
C ASN A 35 18.04 -21.12 12.09
N VAL A 36 18.39 -19.94 12.62
CA VAL A 36 19.47 -19.78 13.62
C VAL A 36 18.94 -19.24 14.95
N ARG A 37 18.09 -18.19 14.87
CA ARG A 37 17.66 -17.46 16.07
C ARG A 37 16.34 -17.98 16.59
N LYS A 38 16.16 -17.91 17.91
CA LYS A 38 14.89 -18.25 18.54
C LYS A 38 13.77 -17.35 18.03
N GLU A 39 12.65 -17.95 17.68
CA GLU A 39 11.42 -17.25 17.35
C GLU A 39 10.87 -16.46 18.55
N LYS A 40 10.36 -15.24 18.32
CA LYS A 40 9.83 -14.37 19.38
C LYS A 40 8.53 -13.65 19.01
N ARG A 41 8.30 -13.41 17.71
CA ARG A 41 7.22 -12.59 17.22
C ARG A 41 6.33 -13.39 16.29
N PHE A 42 5.02 -13.34 16.48
CA PHE A 42 4.09 -13.89 15.50
C PHE A 42 3.99 -12.92 14.30
N CYS A 43 4.30 -13.43 13.10
CA CYS A 43 4.25 -12.67 11.85
C CYS A 43 2.91 -12.91 11.16
N LEU A 44 2.11 -11.86 11.02
CA LEU A 44 0.81 -11.94 10.36
C LEU A 44 0.93 -12.25 8.86
N ALA A 45 2.04 -11.83 8.22
CA ALA A 45 2.27 -12.08 6.80
C ALA A 45 2.62 -13.54 6.49
N LEU A 46 3.30 -14.22 7.41
CA LEU A 46 3.72 -15.63 7.25
C LEU A 46 2.81 -16.61 8.00
N HIS A 47 1.93 -16.11 8.86
CA HIS A 47 1.15 -16.93 9.80
C HIS A 47 2.03 -17.86 10.67
N ASP A 48 3.25 -17.41 10.98
CA ASP A 48 4.23 -18.17 11.74
C ASP A 48 5.06 -17.28 12.67
N ARG A 49 5.83 -17.88 13.58
CA ARG A 49 6.69 -17.15 14.52
C ARG A 49 8.08 -16.95 13.95
N ILE A 50 8.58 -15.72 14.02
CA ILE A 50 9.90 -15.32 13.51
C ILE A 50 10.71 -14.63 14.60
N CYS A 51 12.04 -14.55 14.42
CA CYS A 51 12.88 -13.77 15.33
C CYS A 51 12.71 -12.27 15.11
N ALA A 52 13.03 -11.47 16.15
CA ALA A 52 12.88 -10.02 16.09
C ALA A 52 13.74 -9.36 15.01
N GLN A 53 14.92 -9.91 14.73
CA GLN A 53 15.83 -9.37 13.72
C GLN A 53 15.30 -9.61 12.30
N CYS A 54 14.88 -10.83 11.95
CA CYS A 54 14.25 -11.10 10.65
C CYS A 54 12.97 -10.27 10.45
N CYS A 55 12.15 -10.12 11.51
CA CYS A 55 10.99 -9.22 11.46
C CYS A 55 11.40 -7.77 11.14
N GLY A 56 12.49 -7.25 11.69
CA GLY A 56 12.96 -5.89 11.41
C GLY A 56 13.56 -5.73 10.02
N GLU A 57 14.40 -6.68 9.61
CA GLU A 57 15.12 -6.64 8.32
C GLU A 57 14.19 -6.88 7.12
N GLN A 58 13.24 -7.82 7.25
CA GLN A 58 12.37 -8.25 6.16
C GLN A 58 11.03 -7.48 6.10
N ARG A 59 10.73 -6.67 7.11
CA ARG A 59 9.51 -5.86 7.20
C ARG A 59 9.39 -4.94 5.98
N GLU A 60 8.27 -5.00 5.26
CA GLU A 60 8.00 -4.19 4.07
C GLU A 60 9.10 -4.30 2.98
N VAL A 61 10.00 -5.28 3.08
CA VAL A 61 11.03 -5.58 2.07
C VAL A 61 10.65 -6.83 1.29
N THR A 62 10.52 -7.95 1.99
CA THR A 62 10.07 -9.25 1.46
C THR A 62 8.78 -9.72 2.12
N LEU A 63 8.46 -9.20 3.32
CA LEU A 63 7.22 -9.50 4.02
C LEU A 63 6.18 -8.41 3.72
N GLU A 64 5.04 -8.80 3.18
CA GLU A 64 3.86 -7.95 3.02
C GLU A 64 3.18 -7.75 4.38
N CYS A 65 3.76 -6.87 5.21
CA CYS A 65 3.23 -6.62 6.53
C CYS A 65 1.87 -5.92 6.46
N PRO A 66 0.80 -6.54 7.00
CA PRO A 66 -0.50 -5.88 7.05
C PRO A 66 -0.47 -4.69 8.03
N SER A 67 -1.30 -3.69 7.77
CA SER A 67 -1.33 -2.43 8.56
C SER A 67 -1.71 -2.66 10.03
N GLU A 68 -2.39 -3.77 10.33
CA GLU A 68 -2.78 -4.19 11.68
C GLU A 68 -1.64 -4.84 12.47
N CYS A 69 -0.50 -5.10 11.82
CA CYS A 69 0.64 -5.74 12.50
C CYS A 69 1.18 -4.85 13.62
N PRO A 70 1.15 -5.31 14.89
CA PRO A 70 1.56 -4.47 16.02
C PRO A 70 3.04 -4.10 15.97
N TYR A 71 3.89 -4.96 15.40
CA TYR A 71 5.32 -4.67 15.24
C TYR A 71 5.60 -3.67 14.12
N LEU A 72 4.74 -3.60 13.10
CA LEU A 72 4.80 -2.56 12.08
C LEU A 72 4.36 -1.22 12.66
N GLN A 73 3.23 -1.19 13.37
CA GLN A 73 2.70 0.02 14.01
C GLN A 73 3.71 0.60 15.02
N GLN A 74 4.29 -0.26 15.87
CA GLN A 74 5.33 0.16 16.81
C GLN A 74 6.56 0.74 16.10
N ALA A 75 7.01 0.13 15.00
CA ALA A 75 8.13 0.65 14.25
C ALA A 75 7.84 2.03 13.66
N ARG A 76 6.68 2.21 13.03
CA ARG A 76 6.27 3.49 12.46
C ARG A 76 6.12 4.61 13.50
N GLN A 77 5.82 4.28 14.76
CA GLN A 77 5.82 5.27 15.86
C GLN A 77 7.23 5.77 16.21
N HIS A 78 8.25 4.94 15.99
CA HIS A 78 9.66 5.30 16.23
C HIS A 78 10.36 5.85 14.97
N GLU A 79 9.86 5.49 13.79
CA GLU A 79 10.28 6.08 12.53
C GLU A 79 9.60 7.47 12.45
N LYS A 80 10.31 8.51 12.89
CA LYS A 80 9.82 9.89 12.72
C LYS A 80 9.50 10.12 11.25
N PRO A 81 8.43 10.87 10.91
CA PRO A 81 8.29 11.41 9.58
C PRO A 81 9.61 12.09 9.24
N SER A 82 10.17 11.74 8.11
CA SER A 82 11.41 12.38 7.66
C SER A 82 11.11 13.88 7.57
N ASP A 83 11.85 14.69 8.33
CA ASP A 83 11.84 16.14 8.10
C ASP A 83 12.15 16.34 6.61
N VAL A 84 11.49 17.31 5.99
CA VAL A 84 11.82 17.64 4.59
C VAL A 84 13.32 17.86 4.55
N PRO A 85 14.09 17.09 3.77
CA PRO A 85 15.53 17.26 3.71
C PRO A 85 15.85 18.73 3.38
N GLU A 86 16.88 19.30 4.00
CA GLU A 86 17.35 20.66 3.64
C GLU A 86 17.58 20.78 2.13
N ASN A 87 18.04 19.71 1.51
CA ASN A 87 18.16 19.56 0.06
C ASN A 87 17.29 18.39 -0.41
N PRO A 88 16.01 18.63 -0.70
CA PRO A 88 15.14 17.55 -1.18
C PRO A 88 15.64 17.03 -2.53
N PRO A 89 15.57 15.70 -2.74
CA PRO A 89 16.00 15.09 -3.99
C PRO A 89 15.21 15.66 -5.18
N GLU A 90 15.82 15.63 -6.37
CA GLU A 90 15.20 16.15 -7.61
C GLU A 90 13.80 15.54 -7.86
N GLU A 91 13.58 14.30 -7.43
CA GLU A 91 12.31 13.60 -7.51
C GLU A 91 11.16 14.32 -6.76
N MET A 92 11.51 15.16 -5.78
CA MET A 92 10.55 16.01 -5.05
C MET A 92 10.34 17.39 -5.70
N PHE A 93 10.95 17.67 -6.83
CA PHE A 93 10.85 18.94 -7.56
C PHE A 93 11.13 20.18 -6.69
N PRO A 94 12.31 20.29 -6.06
CA PRO A 94 12.62 21.34 -5.09
C PRO A 94 12.54 22.76 -5.64
N ALA A 95 12.74 22.93 -6.95
CA ALA A 95 12.66 24.23 -7.61
C ALA A 95 11.24 24.85 -7.57
N VAL A 96 10.18 24.03 -7.42
CA VAL A 96 8.82 24.53 -7.35
C VAL A 96 8.47 24.89 -5.92
N ARG A 97 8.30 26.20 -5.65
CA ARG A 97 7.86 26.71 -4.34
C ARG A 97 6.34 26.69 -4.24
N ILE A 98 5.83 25.97 -3.25
CA ILE A 98 4.41 25.94 -2.92
C ILE A 98 4.19 26.87 -1.74
N ARG A 99 3.37 27.92 -1.95
CA ARG A 99 3.04 28.90 -0.91
C ARG A 99 1.85 28.42 -0.10
N GLU A 100 1.78 28.79 1.17
CA GLU A 100 0.65 28.50 2.03
C GLU A 100 -0.68 29.01 1.47
N GLN A 101 -0.68 30.22 0.93
CA GLN A 101 -1.83 30.79 0.25
C GLN A 101 -2.36 29.89 -0.87
N PHE A 102 -1.46 29.29 -1.69
CA PHE A 102 -1.84 28.35 -2.75
C PHE A 102 -2.55 27.13 -2.18
N LEU A 103 -2.06 26.56 -1.08
CA LEU A 103 -2.66 25.40 -0.43
C LEU A 103 -4.08 25.71 0.04
N HIS A 104 -4.29 26.90 0.57
CA HIS A 104 -5.60 27.35 1.03
C HIS A 104 -6.57 27.60 -0.14
N GLU A 105 -6.10 28.27 -1.20
CA GLU A 105 -6.92 28.56 -2.39
C GLU A 105 -7.31 27.29 -3.18
N HIS A 106 -6.50 26.24 -3.12
CA HIS A 106 -6.69 25.00 -3.88
C HIS A 106 -6.91 23.77 -2.98
N GLU A 107 -7.37 23.97 -1.74
CA GLU A 107 -7.56 22.88 -0.77
C GLU A 107 -8.47 21.76 -1.31
N HIS A 108 -9.56 22.12 -1.98
CA HIS A 108 -10.51 21.15 -2.54
C HIS A 108 -9.91 20.34 -3.69
N LEU A 109 -9.08 20.95 -4.54
CA LEU A 109 -8.36 20.26 -5.60
C LEU A 109 -7.38 19.24 -5.00
N ILE A 110 -6.58 19.67 -4.03
CA ILE A 110 -5.60 18.83 -3.35
C ILE A 110 -6.30 17.68 -2.63
N ALA A 111 -7.38 17.99 -1.90
CA ALA A 111 -8.19 16.98 -1.22
C ALA A 111 -8.78 15.97 -2.22
N GLY A 112 -9.29 16.41 -3.37
CA GLY A 112 -9.80 15.54 -4.43
C GLY A 112 -8.75 14.59 -4.98
N VAL A 113 -7.52 15.08 -5.24
CA VAL A 113 -6.38 14.26 -5.65
C VAL A 113 -6.05 13.19 -4.60
N LEU A 114 -5.90 13.60 -3.34
CA LEU A 114 -5.54 12.69 -2.24
C LEU A 114 -6.66 11.67 -1.94
N ALA A 115 -7.92 12.10 -1.97
CA ALA A 115 -9.08 11.22 -1.78
C ALA A 115 -9.19 10.18 -2.91
N THR A 116 -8.88 10.55 -4.14
CA THR A 116 -8.83 9.61 -5.27
C THR A 116 -7.78 8.54 -5.08
N LEU A 117 -6.58 8.92 -4.63
CA LEU A 117 -5.52 7.96 -4.29
C LEU A 117 -5.94 7.05 -3.12
N ALA A 118 -6.59 7.59 -2.09
CA ALA A 118 -7.12 6.82 -0.97
C ALA A 118 -8.14 5.78 -1.43
N LYS A 119 -9.10 6.19 -2.28
CA LYS A 119 -10.15 5.33 -2.83
C LYS A 119 -9.56 4.16 -3.64
N LEU A 120 -8.66 4.45 -4.58
CA LEU A 120 -8.05 3.42 -5.43
C LEU A 120 -7.20 2.44 -4.62
N SER A 121 -6.42 2.94 -3.67
CA SER A 121 -5.56 2.09 -2.84
C SER A 121 -6.33 1.21 -1.86
N ARG A 122 -7.58 1.51 -1.57
CA ARG A 122 -8.47 0.64 -0.78
C ARG A 122 -8.99 -0.52 -1.62
N GLY A 123 -9.32 -0.28 -2.87
CA GLY A 123 -9.79 -1.31 -3.81
C GLY A 123 -8.71 -2.33 -4.20
N ASP A 124 -7.43 -1.99 -4.03
CA ASP A 124 -6.30 -2.86 -4.38
C ASP A 124 -5.32 -3.02 -3.22
N ARG A 125 -5.32 -4.22 -2.61
CA ARG A 125 -4.41 -4.58 -1.51
C ARG A 125 -2.96 -4.75 -1.96
N HIS A 126 -2.72 -4.99 -3.23
CA HIS A 126 -1.37 -5.16 -3.79
C HIS A 126 -0.70 -3.84 -4.13
N LEU A 127 -1.46 -2.76 -4.20
CA LEU A 127 -0.92 -1.43 -4.45
C LEU A 127 0.01 -1.00 -3.30
N LYS A 128 1.18 -0.49 -3.63
CA LYS A 128 2.20 -0.02 -2.68
C LYS A 128 2.45 1.48 -2.88
N ASP A 129 3.10 2.12 -1.92
CA ASP A 129 3.41 3.56 -1.99
C ASP A 129 4.20 3.93 -3.25
N ARG A 130 5.10 3.05 -3.68
CA ARG A 130 5.93 3.27 -4.89
C ARG A 130 5.11 3.43 -6.18
N GLU A 131 3.97 2.73 -6.32
CA GLU A 131 3.10 2.87 -7.47
C GLU A 131 2.40 4.23 -7.47
N LEU A 132 1.96 4.71 -6.29
CA LEU A 132 1.37 6.05 -6.12
C LEU A 132 2.40 7.15 -6.43
N ILE A 133 3.59 7.02 -5.86
CA ILE A 133 4.72 7.95 -6.07
C ILE A 133 5.07 8.01 -7.56
N ALA A 134 5.22 6.87 -8.21
CA ALA A 134 5.56 6.80 -9.63
C ALA A 134 4.47 7.41 -10.54
N ALA A 135 3.17 7.17 -10.21
CA ALA A 135 2.06 7.76 -10.94
C ALA A 135 2.04 9.29 -10.79
N LEU A 136 2.19 9.80 -9.56
CA LEU A 136 2.26 11.23 -9.30
C LEU A 136 3.46 11.88 -10.00
N ALA A 137 4.64 11.27 -9.93
CA ALA A 137 5.85 11.77 -10.60
C ALA A 137 5.69 11.81 -12.13
N SER A 138 5.07 10.80 -12.73
CA SER A 138 4.76 10.78 -14.16
C SER A 138 3.80 11.92 -14.53
N MET A 139 2.75 12.13 -13.74
CA MET A 139 1.82 13.25 -13.97
C MET A 139 2.49 14.62 -13.80
N VAL A 140 3.38 14.78 -12.83
CA VAL A 140 4.15 16.03 -12.65
C VAL A 140 4.99 16.30 -13.88
N ARG A 141 5.74 15.31 -14.40
CA ARG A 141 6.55 15.46 -15.63
C ARG A 141 5.70 15.81 -16.86
N SER A 142 4.56 15.12 -17.01
CA SER A 142 3.58 15.43 -18.07
C SER A 142 3.11 16.88 -17.99
N GLN A 143 2.75 17.33 -16.80
CA GLN A 143 2.25 18.70 -16.57
C GLN A 143 3.34 19.75 -16.78
N GLN A 144 4.58 19.47 -16.39
CA GLN A 144 5.72 20.35 -16.67
C GLN A 144 5.95 20.49 -18.18
N THR A 145 5.88 19.40 -18.93
CA THR A 145 6.01 19.41 -20.39
C THR A 145 4.89 20.22 -21.04
N LEU A 146 3.67 20.04 -20.59
CA LEU A 146 2.52 20.82 -21.06
C LEU A 146 2.74 22.33 -20.85
N ILE A 147 3.14 22.73 -19.64
CA ILE A 147 3.37 24.16 -19.31
C ILE A 147 4.54 24.76 -20.10
N SER A 148 5.62 24.00 -20.28
CA SER A 148 6.85 24.50 -20.90
C SER A 148 6.81 24.52 -22.43
N SER A 149 6.15 23.56 -23.06
CA SER A 149 6.14 23.37 -24.52
C SER A 149 4.78 23.41 -25.17
N GLY A 150 3.68 23.41 -24.39
CA GLY A 150 2.32 23.27 -24.89
C GLY A 150 2.00 21.86 -25.43
N LEU A 151 2.93 20.91 -25.29
CA LEU A 151 2.74 19.53 -25.77
C LEU A 151 2.21 18.64 -24.66
N VAL A 152 1.19 17.85 -24.98
CA VAL A 152 0.72 16.78 -24.12
C VAL A 152 1.63 15.57 -24.32
N TYR A 153 2.49 15.30 -23.34
CA TYR A 153 3.37 14.13 -23.34
C TYR A 153 2.83 13.09 -22.38
N GLU A 154 2.60 11.88 -22.85
CA GLU A 154 2.22 10.74 -22.04
C GLU A 154 3.40 9.78 -21.96
N GLU A 155 3.94 9.63 -20.74
CA GLU A 155 4.97 8.64 -20.51
C GLU A 155 4.34 7.24 -20.57
N ALA A 156 4.88 6.39 -21.45
CA ALA A 156 4.44 5.01 -21.55
C ALA A 156 4.81 4.25 -20.29
N THR A 157 3.82 3.88 -19.49
CA THR A 157 4.03 3.15 -18.24
C THR A 157 3.59 1.70 -18.44
N PRO A 158 4.50 0.72 -18.29
CA PRO A 158 4.16 -0.70 -18.46
C PRO A 158 3.31 -1.26 -17.30
N ASN A 159 3.24 -0.56 -16.17
CA ASN A 159 2.52 -1.01 -14.98
C ASN A 159 1.03 -0.63 -15.05
N ALA A 160 0.14 -1.63 -15.13
CA ALA A 160 -1.30 -1.42 -15.23
C ALA A 160 -1.90 -0.66 -14.01
N ALA A 161 -1.38 -0.91 -12.80
CA ALA A 161 -1.82 -0.21 -11.60
C ALA A 161 -1.46 1.29 -11.67
N GLN A 162 -0.28 1.61 -12.18
CA GLN A 162 0.18 2.97 -12.41
C GLN A 162 -0.67 3.69 -13.46
N GLN A 163 -1.03 2.98 -14.56
CA GLN A 163 -1.92 3.51 -15.60
C GLN A 163 -3.30 3.83 -15.03
N ALA A 164 -3.87 2.94 -14.21
CA ALA A 164 -5.16 3.15 -13.57
C ALA A 164 -5.14 4.37 -12.62
N LEU A 165 -4.05 4.54 -11.85
CA LEU A 165 -3.86 5.71 -10.99
C LEU A 165 -3.80 7.01 -11.81
N ILE A 166 -3.01 7.05 -12.88
CA ILE A 166 -2.89 8.21 -13.76
C ILE A 166 -4.24 8.54 -14.41
N ALA A 167 -4.96 7.54 -14.91
CA ALA A 167 -6.27 7.73 -15.51
C ALA A 167 -7.27 8.34 -14.50
N ALA A 168 -7.34 7.82 -13.30
CA ALA A 168 -8.22 8.33 -12.26
C ALA A 168 -7.83 9.74 -11.77
N LEU A 169 -6.55 10.05 -11.70
CA LEU A 169 -6.08 11.40 -11.37
C LEU A 169 -6.44 12.41 -12.47
N ARG A 170 -6.38 12.01 -13.73
CA ARG A 170 -6.86 12.84 -14.84
C ARG A 170 -8.37 13.06 -14.77
N GLU A 171 -9.11 12.02 -14.45
CA GLU A 171 -10.57 12.10 -14.31
C GLU A 171 -10.97 13.08 -13.21
N VAL A 172 -10.38 13.00 -12.02
CA VAL A 172 -10.71 13.95 -10.94
C VAL A 172 -10.36 15.39 -11.30
N LEU A 173 -9.29 15.63 -12.07
CA LEU A 173 -8.95 16.97 -12.56
C LEU A 173 -9.97 17.49 -13.57
N ASN A 174 -10.49 16.61 -14.43
CA ASN A 174 -11.54 16.94 -15.39
C ASN A 174 -12.88 17.18 -14.69
N GLU A 175 -13.26 16.32 -13.75
CA GLU A 175 -14.45 16.52 -12.92
C GLU A 175 -14.41 17.85 -12.17
N TYR A 176 -13.25 18.21 -11.62
CA TYR A 176 -13.07 19.49 -10.92
C TYR A 176 -13.34 20.67 -11.87
N ARG A 177 -12.80 20.64 -13.10
CA ARG A 177 -13.04 21.67 -14.12
C ARG A 177 -14.51 21.73 -14.55
N GLU A 178 -15.17 20.58 -14.65
CA GLU A 178 -16.60 20.53 -14.99
C GLU A 178 -17.48 21.07 -13.85
N VAL A 179 -17.12 20.81 -12.61
CA VAL A 179 -17.81 21.39 -11.44
C VAL A 179 -17.66 22.90 -11.44
N GLU A 180 -16.46 23.45 -11.66
CA GLU A 180 -16.26 24.90 -11.78
C GLU A 180 -17.09 25.49 -12.91
N ARG A 181 -17.10 24.87 -14.10
CA ARG A 181 -17.89 25.34 -15.25
C ARG A 181 -19.37 25.38 -14.93
N ARG A 182 -19.92 24.38 -14.25
CA ARG A 182 -21.33 24.33 -13.87
C ARG A 182 -21.70 25.37 -12.81
N HIS A 183 -20.84 25.61 -11.83
CA HIS A 183 -21.14 26.51 -10.72
C HIS A 183 -20.76 27.97 -10.99
N LEU A 184 -19.66 28.21 -11.70
CA LEU A 184 -19.14 29.55 -11.98
C LEU A 184 -19.42 30.04 -13.40
N GLY A 185 -19.81 29.16 -14.31
CA GLY A 185 -19.95 29.46 -15.74
C GLY A 185 -18.63 29.43 -16.53
N TYR A 186 -17.51 29.27 -15.86
CA TYR A 186 -16.17 29.18 -16.45
C TYR A 186 -15.24 28.31 -15.62
N VAL A 187 -14.13 27.87 -16.22
CA VAL A 187 -13.07 27.12 -15.53
C VAL A 187 -12.06 28.11 -14.95
N ARG A 188 -11.91 28.10 -13.64
CA ARG A 188 -10.94 28.92 -12.90
C ARG A 188 -9.55 28.23 -12.82
N LEU A 189 -9.56 26.90 -12.69
CA LEU A 189 -8.34 26.10 -12.55
C LEU A 189 -7.47 26.20 -13.80
N LYS A 190 -6.29 26.77 -13.67
CA LYS A 190 -5.27 26.86 -14.73
C LYS A 190 -4.38 25.63 -14.70
N ASP A 191 -3.79 25.28 -15.85
CA ASP A 191 -2.80 24.20 -15.93
C ASP A 191 -1.58 24.47 -15.03
N ALA A 192 -1.23 25.75 -14.85
CA ALA A 192 -0.19 26.18 -13.94
C ALA A 192 -0.49 25.89 -12.46
N ASP A 193 -1.76 25.79 -12.06
CA ASP A 193 -2.18 25.51 -10.68
C ASP A 193 -2.22 23.99 -10.41
N VAL A 194 -2.39 23.18 -11.45
CA VAL A 194 -2.37 21.71 -11.34
C VAL A 194 -0.99 21.20 -10.93
N LEU A 195 0.07 21.77 -11.49
CA LEU A 195 1.44 21.35 -11.23
C LEU A 195 1.83 21.41 -9.75
N PRO A 196 1.70 22.53 -9.03
CA PRO A 196 2.04 22.59 -7.61
C PRO A 196 1.12 21.73 -6.74
N ALA A 197 -0.15 21.49 -7.12
CA ALA A 197 -1.03 20.57 -6.42
C ALA A 197 -0.54 19.12 -6.50
N LEU A 198 -0.13 18.66 -7.69
CA LEU A 198 0.46 17.33 -7.88
C LEU A 198 1.79 17.19 -7.16
N ILE A 199 2.66 18.22 -7.21
CA ILE A 199 3.94 18.22 -6.49
C ILE A 199 3.70 18.17 -4.97
N PHE A 200 2.70 18.85 -4.45
CA PHE A 200 2.34 18.77 -3.03
C PHE A 200 1.97 17.33 -2.64
N ALA A 201 1.09 16.68 -3.42
CA ALA A 201 0.71 15.29 -3.18
C ALA A 201 1.92 14.33 -3.26
N LEU A 202 2.82 14.55 -4.22
CA LEU A 202 4.05 13.77 -4.37
C LEU A 202 5.00 13.95 -3.17
N ARG A 203 5.22 15.18 -2.71
CA ARG A 203 6.03 15.45 -1.52
C ARG A 203 5.43 14.82 -0.28
N LEU A 204 4.10 14.90 -0.12
CA LEU A 204 3.41 14.26 0.99
C LEU A 204 3.60 12.74 0.95
N ALA A 205 3.58 12.12 -0.25
CA ALA A 205 3.85 10.70 -0.41
C ALA A 205 5.29 10.33 0.02
N HIS A 206 6.29 11.12 -0.37
CA HIS A 206 7.68 10.91 0.04
C HIS A 206 7.89 11.10 1.55
N LEU A 207 7.16 12.01 2.19
CA LEU A 207 7.25 12.23 3.64
C LEU A 207 6.63 11.10 4.45
N HIS A 208 5.59 10.47 3.94
CA HIS A 208 4.84 9.45 4.68
C HIS A 208 5.23 8.01 4.33
N THR A 209 5.89 7.76 3.20
CA THR A 209 6.37 6.42 2.86
C THR A 209 7.53 6.00 3.78
N SER A 210 7.63 4.69 4.07
CA SER A 210 8.82 4.14 4.74
C SER A 210 10.02 3.99 3.78
N GLY A 211 9.86 4.25 2.48
CA GLY A 211 10.86 4.04 1.44
C GLY A 211 11.15 2.57 1.13
N ARG A 212 10.52 1.63 1.82
CA ARG A 212 10.70 0.19 1.59
C ARG A 212 9.87 -0.30 0.40
N PRO A 213 10.31 -1.34 -0.35
CA PRO A 213 9.65 -1.79 -1.58
C PRO A 213 8.18 -2.16 -1.44
N LEU A 214 7.77 -2.68 -0.28
CA LEU A 214 6.40 -3.12 0.01
C LEU A 214 5.67 -2.18 0.97
N SER A 215 6.17 -0.94 1.13
CA SER A 215 5.55 0.07 1.99
C SER A 215 4.13 0.40 1.56
N ARG A 216 3.25 0.54 2.55
CA ARG A 216 1.90 1.10 2.45
C ARG A 216 1.69 2.24 3.46
N ALA A 217 2.75 2.83 3.99
CA ALA A 217 2.66 3.83 5.06
C ALA A 217 1.94 5.10 4.61
N PHE A 218 2.21 5.56 3.37
CA PHE A 218 1.48 6.67 2.77
C PHE A 218 0.01 6.30 2.48
N ILE A 219 -0.24 5.11 1.96
CA ILE A 219 -1.60 4.60 1.73
C ILE A 219 -2.40 4.57 3.04
N ASP A 220 -1.81 4.04 4.11
CA ASP A 220 -2.45 4.00 5.43
C ASP A 220 -2.71 5.40 5.99
N PHE A 221 -1.80 6.35 5.74
CA PHE A 221 -2.02 7.75 6.05
C PHE A 221 -3.23 8.31 5.30
N LEU A 222 -3.30 8.12 3.98
CA LEU A 222 -4.43 8.59 3.16
C LEU A 222 -5.78 8.00 3.63
N GLN A 223 -5.81 6.71 3.94
CA GLN A 223 -7.03 6.05 4.40
C GLN A 223 -7.53 6.58 5.75
N LYS A 224 -6.62 7.03 6.62
CA LYS A 224 -6.98 7.69 7.88
C LYS A 224 -7.51 9.10 7.67
N GLN A 225 -6.97 9.83 6.70
CA GLN A 225 -7.40 11.21 6.40
C GLN A 225 -8.73 11.25 5.63
N PHE A 226 -9.01 10.24 4.81
CA PHE A 226 -10.18 10.17 3.94
C PHE A 226 -11.03 8.90 4.22
N PRO A 227 -11.61 8.75 5.42
CA PRO A 227 -12.39 7.57 5.77
C PRO A 227 -13.66 7.42 4.91
N GLU A 228 -14.30 8.51 4.50
CA GLU A 228 -15.53 8.50 3.70
C GLU A 228 -15.29 8.17 2.23
N ALA A 229 -14.15 8.57 1.65
CA ALA A 229 -13.75 8.10 0.31
C ALA A 229 -13.66 6.57 0.25
N ALA A 230 -13.61 5.97 1.40
CA ALA A 230 -13.55 4.56 1.67
C ALA A 230 -14.93 3.88 1.77
N ALA A 231 -15.89 4.51 2.41
CA ALA A 231 -17.23 3.98 2.64
C ALA A 231 -18.05 3.87 1.34
N SER A 232 -17.76 4.73 0.35
CA SER A 232 -18.46 4.73 -0.95
C SER A 232 -18.26 3.47 -1.79
N LEU A 233 -17.27 2.63 -1.49
CA LEU A 233 -17.07 1.34 -2.19
C LEU A 233 -17.79 0.16 -1.51
N GLU A 234 -18.08 0.26 -0.22
CA GLU A 234 -18.82 -0.77 0.50
C GLU A 234 -20.34 -0.65 0.30
N GLY A 235 -20.81 0.54 -0.12
CA GLY A 235 -22.24 0.83 -0.33
C GLY A 235 -22.84 0.39 -1.67
N THR A 236 -22.07 -0.19 -2.60
CA THR A 236 -22.60 -0.63 -3.92
C THR A 236 -23.07 -2.08 -3.97
N ALA A 237 -23.20 -2.76 -2.83
CA ALA A 237 -23.68 -4.15 -2.74
C ALA A 237 -25.07 -4.30 -2.09
N GLU A 238 -25.96 -3.28 -2.19
CA GLU A 238 -27.37 -3.44 -1.81
C GLU A 238 -28.27 -3.19 -3.02
N PRO A 239 -28.91 -4.23 -3.59
CA PRO A 239 -29.99 -4.04 -4.55
C PRO A 239 -31.29 -3.77 -3.79
N GLY A 240 -31.69 -2.52 -3.70
CA GLY A 240 -33.08 -2.25 -3.32
C GLY A 240 -33.31 -1.17 -2.28
N SER A 241 -33.08 0.07 -2.61
CA SER A 241 -33.80 1.16 -1.95
C SER A 241 -34.45 2.04 -3.03
N ARG A 242 -35.70 1.68 -3.38
CA ARG A 242 -36.59 2.58 -4.12
C ARG A 242 -37.01 3.70 -3.18
N ILE A 243 -36.48 4.89 -3.40
CA ILE A 243 -37.06 6.11 -2.82
C ILE A 243 -38.35 6.40 -3.58
N ILE A 244 -39.47 6.14 -2.94
CA ILE A 244 -40.79 6.61 -3.39
C ILE A 244 -40.94 8.03 -2.82
N ILE A 245 -40.87 9.03 -3.71
CA ILE A 245 -41.24 10.40 -3.37
C ILE A 245 -42.76 10.53 -3.59
N PRO A 246 -43.53 11.01 -2.59
CA PRO A 246 -44.96 11.22 -2.69
C PRO A 246 -45.30 12.36 -3.63
#